data_81b533d3cea5e92036c43b93f704261a
#
_entry.id   81b533d3cea5e92036c43b93f704261a
#
_cell.length_a   1.000
_cell.length_b   1.000
_cell.length_c   1.000
_cell.angle_alpha   90.00
_cell.angle_beta   90.00
_cell.angle_gamma   90.00
#
_symmetry.space_group_name_H-M   'P 1'
#
loop_
_entity.id
_entity.type
_entity.pdbx_description
1 polymer ?
#
loop_
_entity_poly.entity_id
_entity_poly.type
_entity_poly.pdbx_seq_one_letter_code
_entity_poly.pdbx_strand_id
1 'polypeptide(L)'
;MLTLKHIGISLAVTSLCSLTTLSSYANTPSNPRSAADEFAQWRQQTKETFQQYLDENDRAFIGFLKESWDPVELKRPEQQNTEPKPVELPKAPVIKEPIANEPIIDSQPQATPTPPLTVPTPTVAITPLAPSQQPSAEFNFYGYAIEVPYDTKLIKPAKGSPNSDMIANQWQSMALSNFQPTVERLLQIQHELQLSDWAMLQLTAAFSGTLYPRDDNSRSLLSWFLLVKSGYDARVAFNNSILLLMPADEPVFGVTYFTLNDKRYYTLNNALQSPDKRPYSSSQAYTYQGQYDAARTQMRFIPADAFMARGEPKVRQLTFTDAGQEWRVDIPYTDAQIAYLNSLPQLPLRRYFRAGLPANAKDALLTQLRPMINGQSEVVAVNRLLRFVQTAFAYQTDEQQFHYENYLFPLETLYYPYSDCEDRAALFAWLTETLLNLDVVILDYPGHVATAVAFTEPAVGSSINFGGKHYTIADPTYVNAIAGMGMPQYEQVQPKVEAF
;
A
#
# COMPACT_ATOMS: atom_id res chain seq x y z
N MET A 1 41.93 20.90 -11.73
CA MET A 1 41.86 20.94 -13.21
C MET A 1 42.19 19.54 -13.74
N LEU A 2 41.21 18.67 -13.81
CA LEU A 2 41.31 17.36 -14.48
C LEU A 2 39.87 16.98 -14.87
N THR A 3 39.65 16.96 -16.15
CA THR A 3 38.37 16.77 -16.83
C THR A 3 38.00 15.29 -16.84
N LEU A 4 36.87 14.95 -16.24
CA LEU A 4 36.21 13.64 -16.44
C LEU A 4 35.44 13.66 -17.77
N LYS A 5 35.83 12.77 -18.69
CA LYS A 5 35.09 12.49 -19.91
C LYS A 5 33.87 11.61 -19.56
N HIS A 6 32.70 12.17 -19.75
CA HIS A 6 31.46 11.41 -19.79
C HIS A 6 31.39 10.66 -21.13
N ILE A 7 31.39 9.34 -21.09
CA ILE A 7 31.02 8.50 -22.24
C ILE A 7 29.53 8.20 -22.06
N GLY A 8 28.71 9.04 -22.69
CA GLY A 8 27.28 8.74 -22.84
C GLY A 8 27.10 7.78 -24.02
N ILE A 9 26.69 6.56 -23.75
CA ILE A 9 26.20 5.64 -24.79
C ILE A 9 24.71 5.90 -24.94
N SER A 10 24.38 6.73 -25.94
CA SER A 10 23.01 6.93 -26.40
C SER A 10 22.64 5.79 -27.34
N LEU A 11 21.78 4.86 -26.92
CA LEU A 11 21.19 3.90 -27.84
C LEU A 11 20.10 4.60 -28.66
N ALA A 12 20.47 5.05 -29.83
CA ALA A 12 19.54 5.45 -30.88
C ALA A 12 18.98 4.19 -31.55
N VAL A 13 17.71 3.90 -31.31
CA VAL A 13 16.97 2.94 -32.14
C VAL A 13 16.66 3.62 -33.47
N THR A 14 17.54 3.48 -34.42
CA THR A 14 17.29 3.86 -35.82
C THR A 14 16.49 2.76 -36.50
N SER A 15 15.21 3.05 -36.73
CA SER A 15 14.34 2.32 -37.65
C SER A 15 14.89 2.47 -39.08
N LEU A 16 15.54 1.44 -39.58
CA LEU A 16 15.94 1.36 -40.99
C LEU A 16 14.76 0.77 -41.79
N CYS A 17 13.90 1.64 -42.33
CA CYS A 17 13.09 1.29 -43.49
C CYS A 17 13.94 1.36 -44.75
N SER A 18 14.49 0.23 -45.20
CA SER A 18 15.05 0.10 -46.52
C SER A 18 13.98 -0.41 -47.48
N LEU A 19 13.47 0.51 -48.30
CA LEU A 19 12.76 0.17 -49.54
C LEU A 19 13.76 -0.51 -50.48
N THR A 20 13.62 -1.79 -50.72
CA THR A 20 14.24 -2.47 -51.85
C THR A 20 13.15 -2.83 -52.87
N THR A 21 13.43 -2.37 -54.06
CA THR A 21 12.71 -2.55 -55.32
C THR A 21 12.41 -4.02 -55.61
N LEU A 22 11.15 -4.28 -56.00
CA LEU A 22 10.69 -5.54 -56.58
C LEU A 22 11.46 -5.84 -57.86
N SER A 23 12.21 -6.94 -57.86
CA SER A 23 12.57 -7.66 -59.09
C SER A 23 11.98 -9.05 -59.02
N SER A 24 11.10 -9.31 -59.97
CA SER A 24 10.45 -10.58 -60.21
C SER A 24 11.43 -11.66 -60.62
N TYR A 25 11.53 -12.74 -59.82
CA TYR A 25 11.96 -14.06 -60.30
C TYR A 25 10.96 -15.11 -59.80
N ALA A 26 10.38 -15.78 -60.76
CA ALA A 26 9.45 -16.88 -60.58
C ALA A 26 10.20 -18.19 -60.25
N ASN A 27 9.51 -19.04 -59.46
CA ASN A 27 9.64 -20.47 -59.26
C ASN A 27 10.71 -21.03 -58.33
N THR A 28 10.23 -21.39 -57.14
CA THR A 28 10.23 -22.78 -56.63
C THR A 28 9.27 -22.86 -55.44
N PRO A 29 8.48 -23.93 -55.24
CA PRO A 29 7.58 -24.02 -54.09
C PRO A 29 8.38 -24.41 -52.85
N SER A 30 8.87 -23.45 -52.12
CA SER A 30 9.28 -23.64 -50.74
C SER A 30 8.04 -23.68 -49.88
N ASN A 31 7.87 -24.77 -49.17
CA ASN A 31 6.85 -25.00 -48.18
C ASN A 31 6.61 -23.70 -47.33
N PRO A 32 5.43 -23.10 -47.30
CA PRO A 32 5.22 -21.89 -46.52
C PRO A 32 5.35 -22.27 -45.04
N ARG A 33 6.48 -21.90 -44.44
CA ARG A 33 6.54 -21.88 -42.97
C ARG A 33 5.37 -21.07 -42.50
N SER A 34 4.56 -21.63 -41.64
CA SER A 34 3.39 -20.92 -41.16
C SER A 34 3.86 -19.65 -40.43
N ALA A 35 3.10 -18.57 -40.50
CA ALA A 35 3.37 -17.34 -39.72
C ALA A 35 3.55 -17.66 -38.22
N ALA A 36 2.97 -18.76 -37.75
CA ALA A 36 3.14 -19.30 -36.39
C ALA A 36 4.58 -19.82 -36.15
N ASP A 37 5.21 -20.46 -37.16
CA ASP A 37 6.58 -20.96 -37.02
C ASP A 37 7.62 -19.81 -37.06
N GLU A 38 7.39 -18.79 -37.86
CA GLU A 38 8.22 -17.58 -37.88
C GLU A 38 8.09 -16.80 -36.56
N PHE A 39 6.89 -16.66 -36.04
CA PHE A 39 6.67 -16.03 -34.74
C PHE A 39 7.30 -16.85 -33.61
N ALA A 40 7.21 -18.18 -33.65
CA ALA A 40 7.84 -19.07 -32.67
C ALA A 40 9.37 -18.94 -32.69
N GLN A 41 9.98 -18.89 -33.91
CA GLN A 41 11.40 -18.67 -34.05
C GLN A 41 11.86 -17.30 -33.60
N TRP A 42 11.13 -16.23 -33.94
CA TRP A 42 11.41 -14.88 -33.46
C TRP A 42 11.33 -14.80 -31.94
N ARG A 43 10.30 -15.39 -31.32
CA ARG A 43 10.15 -15.44 -29.87
C ARG A 43 11.31 -16.21 -29.22
N GLN A 44 11.73 -17.32 -29.79
CA GLN A 44 12.87 -18.09 -29.27
C GLN A 44 14.17 -17.30 -29.36
N GLN A 45 14.45 -16.67 -30.49
CA GLN A 45 15.63 -15.85 -30.69
C GLN A 45 15.67 -14.62 -29.80
N THR A 46 14.51 -13.98 -29.61
CA THR A 46 14.36 -12.85 -28.66
C THR A 46 14.62 -13.31 -27.21
N LYS A 47 14.12 -14.50 -26.85
CA LYS A 47 14.37 -15.10 -25.53
C LYS A 47 15.86 -15.42 -25.32
N GLU A 48 16.52 -15.97 -26.29
CA GLU A 48 17.98 -16.26 -26.22
C GLU A 48 18.82 -15.00 -26.12
N THR A 49 18.51 -13.98 -26.91
CA THR A 49 19.16 -12.65 -26.82
C THR A 49 18.94 -12.01 -25.44
N PHE A 50 17.75 -12.10 -24.91
CA PHE A 50 17.42 -11.60 -23.57
C PHE A 50 18.16 -12.39 -22.48
N GLN A 51 18.28 -13.71 -22.61
CA GLN A 51 19.07 -14.53 -21.68
C GLN A 51 20.56 -14.16 -21.70
N GLN A 52 21.13 -13.92 -22.87
CA GLN A 52 22.52 -13.44 -22.98
C GLN A 52 22.71 -12.08 -22.31
N TYR A 53 21.78 -11.16 -22.50
CA TYR A 53 21.79 -9.86 -21.84
C TYR A 53 21.69 -9.97 -20.31
N LEU A 54 20.80 -10.83 -19.79
CA LEU A 54 20.68 -11.09 -18.34
C LEU A 54 21.98 -11.68 -17.78
N ASP A 55 22.62 -12.61 -18.48
CA ASP A 55 23.91 -13.19 -18.06
C ASP A 55 25.04 -12.15 -17.99
N GLU A 56 25.07 -11.20 -18.91
CA GLU A 56 26.03 -10.08 -18.89
C GLU A 56 25.75 -9.12 -17.73
N ASN A 57 24.48 -8.79 -17.46
CA ASN A 57 24.07 -7.98 -16.34
C ASN A 57 24.43 -8.63 -14.99
N ASP A 58 24.19 -9.93 -14.86
CA ASP A 58 24.57 -10.68 -13.65
C ASP A 58 26.07 -10.66 -13.42
N ARG A 59 26.87 -10.84 -14.49
CA ARG A 59 28.35 -10.79 -14.39
C ARG A 59 28.85 -9.43 -13.97
N ALA A 60 28.29 -8.35 -14.55
CA ALA A 60 28.64 -6.99 -14.16
C ALA A 60 28.26 -6.72 -12.70
N PHE A 61 27.08 -7.14 -12.30
CA PHE A 61 26.58 -6.92 -10.93
C PHE A 61 27.37 -7.73 -9.89
N ILE A 62 27.74 -8.98 -10.18
CA ILE A 62 28.63 -9.77 -9.32
C ILE A 62 29.99 -9.07 -9.14
N GLY A 63 30.48 -8.39 -10.20
CA GLY A 63 31.67 -7.53 -10.10
C GLY A 63 31.51 -6.48 -9.01
N PHE A 64 30.43 -5.70 -9.03
CA PHE A 64 30.13 -4.70 -8.00
C PHE A 64 29.98 -5.30 -6.60
N LEU A 65 29.33 -6.47 -6.48
CA LEU A 65 29.15 -7.12 -5.20
C LEU A 65 30.46 -7.59 -4.56
N LYS A 66 31.50 -7.85 -5.37
CA LYS A 66 32.84 -8.25 -4.90
C LYS A 66 33.75 -7.08 -4.56
N GLU A 67 33.36 -5.86 -4.94
CA GLU A 67 34.09 -4.67 -4.53
C GLU A 67 33.98 -4.44 -3.00
N SER A 68 34.77 -3.51 -2.50
CA SER A 68 34.70 -3.11 -1.09
C SER A 68 33.36 -2.41 -0.81
N TRP A 69 32.61 -2.88 0.17
CA TRP A 69 31.36 -2.25 0.58
C TRP A 69 31.62 -1.09 1.53
N ASP A 70 30.92 0.01 1.30
CA ASP A 70 31.05 1.20 2.10
C ASP A 70 30.15 1.15 3.35
N PRO A 71 30.62 1.73 4.47
CA PRO A 71 29.77 1.90 5.63
C PRO A 71 28.68 2.93 5.36
N VAL A 72 27.46 2.62 5.76
CA VAL A 72 26.32 3.52 5.75
C VAL A 72 25.75 3.70 7.13
N GLU A 73 25.34 4.92 7.47
CA GLU A 73 24.68 5.21 8.72
C GLU A 73 23.19 4.92 8.61
N LEU A 74 22.70 4.01 9.46
CA LEU A 74 21.28 3.75 9.60
C LEU A 74 20.65 4.88 10.41
N LYS A 75 19.74 5.60 9.78
CA LYS A 75 18.97 6.68 10.40
C LYS A 75 17.81 6.09 11.21
N ARG A 76 17.53 6.73 12.33
CA ARG A 76 16.36 6.38 13.14
C ARG A 76 15.07 6.62 12.34
N PRO A 77 14.02 5.85 12.63
CA PRO A 77 12.71 6.10 12.05
C PRO A 77 12.27 7.55 12.25
N GLU A 78 11.79 8.18 11.18
CA GLU A 78 11.05 9.42 11.29
C GLU A 78 9.63 9.10 11.80
N GLN A 79 9.07 9.99 12.59
CA GLN A 79 7.67 9.90 13.04
C GLN A 79 6.89 11.06 12.44
N GLN A 80 5.63 10.80 12.11
CA GLN A 80 4.65 11.84 11.81
C GLN A 80 4.13 12.38 13.14
N ASN A 81 3.73 13.60 13.18
CA ASN A 81 3.06 14.27 14.27
C ASN A 81 3.54 13.87 15.68
N THR A 82 4.58 14.55 16.18
CA THR A 82 5.16 14.31 17.51
C THR A 82 4.47 15.09 18.62
N GLU A 83 3.47 15.93 18.29
CA GLU A 83 2.73 16.73 19.26
C GLU A 83 1.73 15.86 20.02
N PRO A 84 1.61 16.04 21.36
CA PRO A 84 0.67 15.26 22.16
C PRO A 84 -0.78 15.50 21.73
N LYS A 85 -1.49 14.42 21.46
CA LYS A 85 -2.93 14.46 21.18
C LYS A 85 -3.75 14.60 22.47
N PRO A 86 -4.96 15.20 22.41
CA PRO A 86 -5.87 15.24 23.54
C PRO A 86 -6.17 13.82 24.05
N VAL A 87 -6.04 13.58 25.35
CA VAL A 87 -6.35 12.27 26.00
C VAL A 87 -7.87 12.07 26.12
N GLU A 88 -8.64 13.14 26.20
CA GLU A 88 -10.10 13.12 26.25
C GLU A 88 -10.67 13.94 25.12
N LEU A 89 -11.76 13.43 24.52
CA LEU A 89 -12.47 14.15 23.46
C LEU A 89 -13.09 15.43 24.00
N PRO A 90 -12.80 16.57 23.40
CA PRO A 90 -13.54 17.80 23.66
C PRO A 90 -14.97 17.63 23.17
N LYS A 91 -15.91 18.25 23.93
CA LYS A 91 -17.34 18.19 23.64
C LYS A 91 -17.88 19.60 23.39
N ALA A 92 -18.51 19.78 22.25
CA ALA A 92 -19.26 21.00 21.97
C ALA A 92 -20.53 21.09 22.85
N PRO A 93 -21.02 22.30 23.09
CA PRO A 93 -22.36 22.47 23.67
C PRO A 93 -23.41 21.79 22.79
N VAL A 94 -24.34 21.06 23.42
CA VAL A 94 -25.45 20.47 22.66
C VAL A 94 -26.35 21.60 22.17
N ILE A 95 -26.28 21.88 20.88
CA ILE A 95 -27.24 22.78 20.25
C ILE A 95 -28.52 21.96 20.06
N LYS A 96 -29.59 22.38 20.74
CA LYS A 96 -30.92 21.91 20.39
C LYS A 96 -31.25 22.57 19.06
N GLU A 97 -31.08 21.84 17.96
CA GLU A 97 -31.53 22.31 16.66
C GLU A 97 -32.98 22.79 16.81
N PRO A 98 -33.32 23.99 16.30
CA PRO A 98 -34.75 24.33 16.15
C PRO A 98 -35.31 23.23 15.24
N ILE A 99 -36.28 22.50 15.76
CA ILE A 99 -37.06 21.53 14.96
C ILE A 99 -37.62 22.36 13.80
N ALA A 100 -36.96 22.31 12.66
CA ALA A 100 -37.56 22.82 11.44
C ALA A 100 -38.87 22.06 11.31
N ASN A 101 -39.98 22.79 11.21
CA ASN A 101 -41.28 22.23 10.93
C ASN A 101 -41.26 21.68 9.46
N GLU A 102 -40.53 20.64 9.26
CA GLU A 102 -40.66 19.85 8.04
C GLU A 102 -41.87 18.93 8.18
N PRO A 103 -42.67 18.77 7.13
CA PRO A 103 -43.81 17.87 7.18
C PRO A 103 -43.26 16.48 7.56
N ILE A 104 -43.77 15.95 8.65
CA ILE A 104 -43.54 14.56 9.06
C ILE A 104 -44.06 13.70 7.92
N ILE A 105 -43.18 13.30 7.02
CA ILE A 105 -43.46 12.17 6.16
C ILE A 105 -43.39 10.98 7.10
N ASP A 106 -44.57 10.53 7.51
CA ASP A 106 -44.79 9.34 8.34
C ASP A 106 -44.41 8.10 7.54
N SER A 107 -43.11 7.93 7.32
CA SER A 107 -42.49 6.70 6.88
C SER A 107 -41.54 6.28 7.99
N GLN A 108 -42.10 5.67 9.03
CA GLN A 108 -41.34 4.79 9.88
C GLN A 108 -40.68 3.76 8.97
N PRO A 109 -39.36 3.75 8.79
CA PRO A 109 -38.73 2.54 8.34
C PRO A 109 -38.83 1.58 9.53
N GLN A 110 -39.88 0.74 9.56
CA GLN A 110 -39.84 -0.47 10.33
C GLN A 110 -38.49 -1.09 10.03
N ALA A 111 -37.69 -1.33 11.08
CA ALA A 111 -36.49 -2.11 11.00
C ALA A 111 -36.87 -3.50 10.48
N THR A 112 -36.98 -3.64 9.19
CA THR A 112 -37.07 -4.92 8.53
C THR A 112 -35.78 -5.63 8.88
N PRO A 113 -35.81 -6.84 9.45
CA PRO A 113 -34.57 -7.60 9.68
C PRO A 113 -33.87 -7.68 8.32
N THR A 114 -32.75 -6.99 8.22
CA THR A 114 -31.91 -7.03 7.03
C THR A 114 -31.58 -8.50 6.80
N PRO A 115 -31.92 -9.09 5.64
CA PRO A 115 -31.50 -10.46 5.35
C PRO A 115 -29.99 -10.52 5.53
N PRO A 116 -29.45 -11.65 6.01
CA PRO A 116 -28.02 -11.79 6.21
C PRO A 116 -27.31 -11.35 4.93
N LEU A 117 -26.43 -10.34 5.05
CA LEU A 117 -25.64 -9.82 3.95
C LEU A 117 -24.88 -11.00 3.35
N THR A 118 -25.37 -11.53 2.24
CA THR A 118 -24.59 -12.43 1.40
C THR A 118 -23.51 -11.58 0.75
N VAL A 119 -22.37 -11.49 1.45
CA VAL A 119 -21.19 -10.80 0.94
C VAL A 119 -20.69 -11.60 -0.27
N PRO A 120 -20.74 -11.06 -1.49
CA PRO A 120 -20.15 -11.73 -2.62
C PRO A 120 -18.65 -11.85 -2.35
N THR A 121 -18.17 -13.07 -2.17
CA THR A 121 -16.73 -13.34 -2.12
C THR A 121 -16.16 -12.98 -3.49
N PRO A 122 -15.19 -12.07 -3.57
CA PRO A 122 -14.58 -11.71 -4.85
C PRO A 122 -14.03 -12.96 -5.52
N THR A 123 -14.47 -13.25 -6.73
CA THR A 123 -14.09 -14.45 -7.47
C THR A 123 -12.82 -14.20 -8.29
N VAL A 124 -11.81 -13.56 -7.71
CA VAL A 124 -10.49 -13.52 -8.37
C VAL A 124 -9.87 -14.90 -8.20
N ALA A 125 -9.78 -15.65 -9.27
CA ALA A 125 -9.13 -16.96 -9.27
C ALA A 125 -7.69 -16.81 -9.75
N ILE A 126 -6.76 -17.40 -9.01
CA ILE A 126 -5.38 -17.53 -9.46
C ILE A 126 -5.36 -18.66 -10.49
N THR A 127 -4.75 -18.39 -11.64
CA THR A 127 -4.56 -19.42 -12.67
C THR A 127 -3.72 -20.56 -12.09
N PRO A 128 -4.19 -21.82 -12.13
CA PRO A 128 -3.43 -22.96 -11.65
C PRO A 128 -2.07 -23.03 -12.36
N LEU A 129 -1.05 -23.51 -11.63
CA LEU A 129 0.25 -23.77 -12.22
C LEU A 129 0.11 -24.87 -13.27
N ALA A 130 0.68 -24.66 -14.47
CA ALA A 130 0.78 -25.71 -15.48
C ALA A 130 1.67 -26.87 -14.95
N PRO A 131 1.35 -28.13 -15.27
CA PRO A 131 2.18 -29.25 -14.87
C PRO A 131 3.65 -29.01 -15.24
N SER A 132 4.53 -29.06 -14.26
CA SER A 132 5.97 -28.83 -14.40
C SER A 132 6.75 -29.98 -13.78
N GLN A 133 7.96 -30.24 -14.31
CA GLN A 133 8.90 -31.17 -13.67
C GLN A 133 9.69 -30.52 -12.52
N GLN A 134 9.58 -29.21 -12.35
CA GLN A 134 10.21 -28.49 -11.24
C GLN A 134 9.38 -28.70 -9.96
N PRO A 135 10.03 -28.79 -8.78
CA PRO A 135 9.32 -28.73 -7.51
C PRO A 135 8.64 -27.37 -7.36
N SER A 136 7.55 -27.35 -6.58
CA SER A 136 6.83 -26.12 -6.24
C SER A 136 6.77 -25.96 -4.71
N ALA A 137 6.70 -24.69 -4.28
CA ALA A 137 6.41 -24.33 -2.90
C ALA A 137 4.96 -23.87 -2.80
N GLU A 138 4.25 -24.45 -1.83
CA GLU A 138 2.86 -24.11 -1.54
C GLU A 138 2.78 -23.33 -0.23
N PHE A 139 2.01 -22.26 -0.20
CA PHE A 139 1.78 -21.44 1.00
C PHE A 139 0.48 -20.67 0.90
N ASN A 140 -0.04 -20.22 2.06
CA ASN A 140 -1.18 -19.33 2.09
C ASN A 140 -0.70 -17.87 2.05
N PHE A 141 -1.32 -17.07 1.19
CA PHE A 141 -1.06 -15.63 1.10
C PHE A 141 -2.38 -14.87 1.18
N TYR A 142 -2.69 -14.31 2.34
CA TYR A 142 -3.94 -13.58 2.61
C TYR A 142 -5.21 -14.31 2.14
N GLY A 143 -5.26 -15.63 2.41
CA GLY A 143 -6.40 -16.48 2.06
C GLY A 143 -6.35 -17.13 0.68
N TYR A 144 -5.31 -16.83 -0.12
CA TYR A 144 -5.06 -17.52 -1.39
C TYR A 144 -4.08 -18.67 -1.20
N ALA A 145 -4.43 -19.85 -1.69
CA ALA A 145 -3.48 -20.94 -1.84
C ALA A 145 -2.56 -20.62 -3.03
N ILE A 146 -1.31 -20.35 -2.75
CA ILE A 146 -0.30 -19.97 -3.76
C ILE A 146 0.62 -21.15 -4.00
N GLU A 147 0.90 -21.43 -5.27
CA GLU A 147 1.89 -22.38 -5.71
C GLU A 147 2.88 -21.69 -6.64
N VAL A 148 4.19 -21.80 -6.31
CA VAL A 148 5.30 -21.18 -7.06
C VAL A 148 6.35 -22.22 -7.37
N PRO A 149 6.69 -22.45 -8.67
CA PRO A 149 7.73 -23.41 -9.05
C PRO A 149 9.11 -22.84 -8.75
N TYR A 150 10.08 -23.71 -8.48
CA TYR A 150 11.45 -23.28 -8.25
C TYR A 150 12.48 -24.33 -8.72
N ASP A 151 13.67 -23.88 -9.09
CA ASP A 151 14.82 -24.75 -9.30
C ASP A 151 15.51 -25.03 -7.95
N THR A 152 15.83 -26.29 -7.67
CA THR A 152 16.53 -26.66 -6.43
C THR A 152 17.89 -25.97 -6.26
N LYS A 153 18.53 -25.56 -7.35
CA LYS A 153 19.77 -24.76 -7.34
C LYS A 153 19.55 -23.33 -6.79
N LEU A 154 18.30 -22.84 -6.83
CA LEU A 154 17.95 -21.56 -6.23
C LEU A 154 18.06 -21.59 -4.70
N ILE A 155 17.92 -22.80 -4.10
CA ILE A 155 17.95 -23.01 -2.66
C ILE A 155 19.36 -23.41 -2.22
N LYS A 156 20.18 -22.42 -1.87
CA LYS A 156 21.49 -22.63 -1.29
C LYS A 156 21.60 -21.80 0.00
N PRO A 157 21.63 -22.42 1.18
CA PRO A 157 21.73 -21.67 2.43
C PRO A 157 23.01 -20.83 2.48
N ALA A 158 22.87 -19.59 2.94
CA ALA A 158 23.99 -18.72 3.24
C ALA A 158 24.78 -19.28 4.44
N LYS A 159 26.08 -19.43 4.31
CA LYS A 159 26.93 -19.99 5.37
C LYS A 159 27.90 -18.96 5.91
N GLY A 160 28.04 -18.93 7.22
CA GLY A 160 28.96 -18.04 7.93
C GLY A 160 28.37 -16.66 8.24
N SER A 161 29.22 -15.76 8.69
CA SER A 161 28.83 -14.38 8.97
C SER A 161 28.62 -13.60 7.66
N PRO A 162 27.65 -12.68 7.60
CA PRO A 162 27.43 -11.83 6.43
C PRO A 162 28.69 -11.03 6.04
N ASN A 163 29.04 -11.09 4.77
CA ASN A 163 30.08 -10.27 4.15
C ASN A 163 29.84 -10.18 2.64
N SER A 164 30.54 -9.29 1.95
CA SER A 164 30.42 -9.06 0.50
C SER A 164 30.63 -10.30 -0.34
N ASP A 165 31.66 -11.09 -0.05
CA ASP A 165 32.00 -12.31 -0.79
C ASP A 165 30.88 -13.36 -0.67
N MET A 166 30.35 -13.56 0.54
CA MET A 166 29.24 -14.49 0.76
C MET A 166 28.02 -14.06 -0.03
N ILE A 167 27.67 -12.78 -0.03
CA ILE A 167 26.51 -12.23 -0.75
C ILE A 167 26.71 -12.34 -2.27
N ALA A 168 27.90 -12.01 -2.78
CA ALA A 168 28.25 -12.15 -4.19
C ALA A 168 28.16 -13.62 -4.67
N ASN A 169 28.71 -14.55 -3.87
CA ASN A 169 28.66 -15.98 -4.18
C ASN A 169 27.21 -16.53 -4.12
N GLN A 170 26.38 -16.00 -3.21
CA GLN A 170 24.97 -16.36 -3.14
C GLN A 170 24.22 -15.87 -4.37
N TRP A 171 24.42 -14.61 -4.76
CA TRP A 171 23.86 -14.08 -6.02
C TRP A 171 24.25 -14.93 -7.22
N GLN A 172 25.55 -15.21 -7.38
CA GLN A 172 26.05 -16.03 -8.48
C GLN A 172 25.39 -17.41 -8.53
N SER A 173 25.23 -18.05 -7.38
CA SER A 173 24.56 -19.36 -7.29
C SER A 173 23.11 -19.30 -7.76
N MET A 174 22.37 -18.27 -7.33
CA MET A 174 20.97 -18.07 -7.73
C MET A 174 20.85 -17.70 -9.23
N ALA A 175 21.74 -16.86 -9.74
CA ALA A 175 21.75 -16.47 -11.16
C ALA A 175 22.06 -17.63 -12.12
N LEU A 176 22.79 -18.66 -11.66
CA LEU A 176 23.06 -19.89 -12.42
C LEU A 176 21.92 -20.93 -12.34
N SER A 177 20.87 -20.68 -11.56
CA SER A 177 19.68 -21.53 -11.50
C SER A 177 18.69 -21.20 -12.63
N ASN A 178 17.71 -22.08 -12.85
CA ASN A 178 16.56 -21.77 -13.72
C ASN A 178 15.50 -21.00 -12.91
N PHE A 179 15.78 -19.75 -12.54
CA PHE A 179 14.95 -18.89 -11.71
C PHE A 179 13.77 -18.23 -12.46
N GLN A 180 13.82 -18.15 -13.78
CA GLN A 180 12.84 -17.42 -14.59
C GLN A 180 11.39 -17.87 -14.35
N PRO A 181 11.05 -19.17 -14.30
CA PRO A 181 9.69 -19.60 -14.01
C PRO A 181 9.18 -19.14 -12.64
N THR A 182 10.07 -19.05 -11.65
CA THR A 182 9.73 -18.51 -10.32
C THR A 182 9.36 -17.03 -10.40
N VAL A 183 10.17 -16.22 -11.07
CA VAL A 183 9.91 -14.78 -11.24
C VAL A 183 8.65 -14.53 -12.06
N GLU A 184 8.50 -15.24 -13.20
CA GLU A 184 7.31 -15.14 -14.06
C GLU A 184 6.03 -15.48 -13.28
N ARG A 185 6.07 -16.51 -12.43
CA ARG A 185 4.92 -16.90 -11.60
C ARG A 185 4.59 -15.84 -10.54
N LEU A 186 5.57 -15.29 -9.85
CA LEU A 186 5.36 -14.22 -8.88
C LEU A 186 4.75 -12.97 -9.53
N LEU A 187 5.25 -12.56 -10.70
CA LEU A 187 4.70 -11.44 -11.47
C LEU A 187 3.29 -11.74 -12.01
N GLN A 188 3.01 -12.97 -12.44
CA GLN A 188 1.68 -13.40 -12.83
C GLN A 188 0.69 -13.26 -11.66
N ILE A 189 1.05 -13.74 -10.47
CA ILE A 189 0.21 -13.61 -9.27
C ILE A 189 0.00 -12.15 -8.91
N GLN A 190 1.04 -11.33 -8.97
CA GLN A 190 0.93 -9.88 -8.75
C GLN A 190 -0.12 -9.27 -9.68
N HIS A 191 -0.07 -9.60 -10.97
CA HIS A 191 -1.01 -9.09 -11.96
C HIS A 191 -2.44 -9.62 -11.74
N GLU A 192 -2.61 -10.92 -11.52
CA GLU A 192 -3.92 -11.56 -11.32
C GLU A 192 -4.65 -11.04 -10.07
N LEU A 193 -3.91 -10.84 -8.97
CA LEU A 193 -4.44 -10.33 -7.72
C LEU A 193 -4.38 -8.80 -7.62
N GLN A 194 -3.84 -8.11 -8.62
CA GLN A 194 -3.62 -6.66 -8.63
C GLN A 194 -2.84 -6.17 -7.39
N LEU A 195 -1.81 -6.92 -7.01
CA LEU A 195 -1.03 -6.62 -5.81
C LEU A 195 -0.26 -5.31 -5.95
N SER A 196 -0.29 -4.50 -4.89
CA SER A 196 0.63 -3.37 -4.73
C SER A 196 2.09 -3.83 -4.67
N ASP A 197 3.03 -2.90 -4.82
CA ASP A 197 4.45 -3.23 -4.66
C ASP A 197 4.76 -3.75 -3.25
N TRP A 198 4.06 -3.24 -2.21
CA TRP A 198 4.15 -3.77 -0.85
C TRP A 198 3.67 -5.22 -0.74
N ALA A 199 2.52 -5.53 -1.33
CA ALA A 199 2.01 -6.91 -1.34
C ALA A 199 2.89 -7.85 -2.17
N MET A 200 3.49 -7.39 -3.28
CA MET A 200 4.48 -8.16 -4.04
C MET A 200 5.74 -8.47 -3.22
N LEU A 201 6.22 -7.48 -2.44
CA LEU A 201 7.31 -7.71 -1.49
C LEU A 201 6.96 -8.80 -0.48
N GLN A 202 5.75 -8.74 0.11
CA GLN A 202 5.27 -9.74 1.06
C GLN A 202 5.08 -11.12 0.44
N LEU A 203 4.57 -11.19 -0.80
CA LEU A 203 4.44 -12.43 -1.56
C LEU A 203 5.81 -13.09 -1.76
N THR A 204 6.80 -12.30 -2.17
CA THR A 204 8.18 -12.76 -2.36
C THR A 204 8.80 -13.23 -1.04
N ALA A 205 8.55 -12.51 0.05
CA ALA A 205 9.02 -12.87 1.37
C ALA A 205 8.35 -14.14 1.92
N ALA A 206 7.05 -14.33 1.67
CA ALA A 206 6.31 -15.53 2.05
C ALA A 206 6.84 -16.77 1.30
N PHE A 207 7.05 -16.64 -0.01
CA PHE A 207 7.71 -17.69 -0.80
C PHE A 207 9.09 -18.04 -0.25
N SER A 208 9.95 -17.02 -0.06
CA SER A 208 11.30 -17.22 0.49
C SER A 208 11.28 -17.82 1.89
N GLY A 209 10.30 -17.42 2.70
CA GLY A 209 10.08 -17.95 4.06
C GLY A 209 9.67 -19.42 4.08
N THR A 210 8.91 -19.87 3.08
CA THR A 210 8.56 -21.28 2.90
C THR A 210 9.78 -22.14 2.62
N LEU A 211 10.72 -21.62 1.82
CA LEU A 211 11.97 -22.32 1.48
C LEU A 211 13.02 -22.25 2.60
N TYR A 212 13.03 -21.17 3.38
CA TYR A 212 13.97 -20.92 4.48
C TYR A 212 13.27 -20.55 5.78
N PRO A 213 12.53 -21.50 6.42
CA PRO A 213 11.68 -21.17 7.57
C PRO A 213 12.46 -20.76 8.84
N ARG A 214 13.77 -21.05 8.89
CA ARG A 214 14.62 -20.81 10.06
C ARG A 214 15.94 -20.11 9.73
N ASP A 215 16.08 -19.58 8.53
CA ASP A 215 17.31 -18.90 8.07
C ASP A 215 16.95 -17.54 7.47
N ASP A 216 16.94 -16.52 8.32
CA ASP A 216 16.56 -15.16 7.96
C ASP A 216 17.52 -14.52 6.96
N ASN A 217 18.82 -14.85 7.02
CA ASN A 217 19.79 -14.34 6.06
C ASN A 217 19.54 -14.91 4.66
N SER A 218 19.34 -16.23 4.54
CA SER A 218 19.01 -16.87 3.26
C SER A 218 17.67 -16.40 2.72
N ARG A 219 16.67 -16.21 3.60
CA ARG A 219 15.37 -15.66 3.24
C ARG A 219 15.51 -14.25 2.64
N SER A 220 16.26 -13.37 3.31
CA SER A 220 16.49 -12.00 2.86
C SER A 220 17.23 -11.94 1.52
N LEU A 221 18.24 -12.80 1.33
CA LEU A 221 19.02 -12.87 0.08
C LEU A 221 18.18 -13.41 -1.09
N LEU A 222 17.35 -14.44 -0.86
CA LEU A 222 16.46 -14.95 -1.90
C LEU A 222 15.39 -13.91 -2.26
N SER A 223 14.78 -13.26 -1.27
CA SER A 223 13.81 -12.19 -1.51
C SER A 223 14.44 -11.04 -2.29
N TRP A 224 15.63 -10.61 -1.93
CA TRP A 224 16.38 -9.59 -2.67
C TRP A 224 16.62 -9.98 -4.12
N PHE A 225 17.11 -11.19 -4.37
CA PHE A 225 17.37 -11.70 -5.73
C PHE A 225 16.11 -11.68 -6.57
N LEU A 226 15.01 -12.24 -6.07
CA LEU A 226 13.75 -12.32 -6.78
C LEU A 226 13.14 -10.93 -7.04
N LEU A 227 13.21 -10.01 -6.08
CA LEU A 227 12.74 -8.64 -6.26
C LEU A 227 13.54 -7.90 -7.33
N VAL A 228 14.87 -8.00 -7.30
CA VAL A 228 15.74 -7.38 -8.33
C VAL A 228 15.43 -7.99 -9.70
N LYS A 229 15.26 -9.32 -9.81
CA LYS A 229 14.89 -9.99 -11.06
C LYS A 229 13.47 -9.66 -11.53
N SER A 230 12.60 -9.22 -10.62
CA SER A 230 11.26 -8.67 -10.91
C SER A 230 11.28 -7.17 -11.26
N GLY A 231 12.46 -6.53 -11.32
CA GLY A 231 12.63 -5.14 -11.73
C GLY A 231 12.66 -4.12 -10.59
N TYR A 232 12.57 -4.56 -9.32
CA TYR A 232 12.60 -3.66 -8.16
C TYR A 232 14.02 -3.23 -7.78
N ASP A 233 14.19 -1.94 -7.43
CA ASP A 233 15.44 -1.38 -6.91
C ASP A 233 15.68 -1.86 -5.46
N ALA A 234 15.61 -3.17 -5.25
CA ALA A 234 15.88 -3.79 -3.97
C ALA A 234 17.38 -3.87 -3.74
N ARG A 235 17.80 -3.67 -2.50
CA ARG A 235 19.21 -3.65 -2.08
C ARG A 235 19.40 -4.46 -0.81
N VAL A 236 20.58 -4.97 -0.61
CA VAL A 236 20.98 -5.52 0.68
C VAL A 236 22.10 -4.71 1.31
N ALA A 237 22.08 -4.66 2.63
CA ALA A 237 23.18 -4.24 3.46
C ALA A 237 23.42 -5.32 4.51
N PHE A 238 24.55 -5.29 5.18
CA PHE A 238 24.82 -6.20 6.28
C PHE A 238 25.51 -5.51 7.44
N ASN A 239 25.26 -6.05 8.61
CA ASN A 239 26.07 -5.90 9.81
C ASN A 239 26.24 -7.30 10.42
N ASN A 240 25.55 -7.62 11.51
CA ASN A 240 25.51 -8.99 12.06
C ASN A 240 24.49 -9.88 11.32
N SER A 241 23.61 -9.30 10.53
CA SER A 241 22.60 -9.97 9.70
C SER A 241 22.44 -9.26 8.36
N ILE A 242 21.77 -9.91 7.42
CA ILE A 242 21.41 -9.32 6.14
C ILE A 242 20.17 -8.44 6.32
N LEU A 243 20.28 -7.19 5.86
CA LEU A 243 19.18 -6.24 5.76
C LEU A 243 18.68 -6.20 4.32
N LEU A 244 17.39 -6.44 4.11
CA LEU A 244 16.72 -6.18 2.85
C LEU A 244 16.16 -4.76 2.86
N LEU A 245 16.44 -4.00 1.81
CA LEU A 245 16.06 -2.60 1.72
C LEU A 245 15.46 -2.30 0.35
N MET A 246 14.49 -1.39 0.35
CA MET A 246 13.94 -0.83 -0.89
C MET A 246 13.69 0.67 -0.74
N PRO A 247 13.82 1.43 -1.83
CA PRO A 247 13.37 2.80 -1.85
C PRO A 247 11.86 2.86 -2.09
N ALA A 248 11.23 3.90 -1.60
CA ALA A 248 9.83 4.21 -1.84
C ALA A 248 9.69 5.53 -2.62
N ASP A 249 8.62 5.70 -3.36
CA ASP A 249 8.29 6.92 -4.11
C ASP A 249 7.84 8.08 -3.18
N GLU A 250 7.58 7.76 -1.92
CA GLU A 250 7.21 8.73 -0.88
C GLU A 250 7.83 8.37 0.48
N PRO A 251 7.84 9.29 1.45
CA PRO A 251 8.35 9.01 2.78
C PRO A 251 7.60 7.87 3.46
N VAL A 252 8.35 7.00 4.16
CA VAL A 252 7.83 5.93 5.01
C VAL A 252 8.26 6.23 6.44
N PHE A 253 7.32 6.18 7.37
CA PHE A 253 7.53 6.53 8.77
C PHE A 253 7.60 5.26 9.64
N GLY A 254 8.19 5.38 10.81
CA GLY A 254 8.35 4.26 11.72
C GLY A 254 9.38 3.21 11.28
N VAL A 255 10.11 3.42 10.18
CA VAL A 255 11.04 2.46 9.58
C VAL A 255 12.45 3.04 9.51
N THR A 256 13.44 2.27 9.95
CA THR A 256 14.87 2.62 9.82
C THR A 256 15.27 2.68 8.34
N TYR A 257 16.09 3.65 7.96
CA TYR A 257 16.57 3.83 6.59
C TYR A 257 18.03 4.31 6.55
N PHE A 258 18.62 4.24 5.37
CA PHE A 258 19.83 5.01 5.04
C PHE A 258 19.63 5.76 3.72
N THR A 259 20.49 6.75 3.47
CA THR A 259 20.47 7.53 2.22
C THR A 259 21.70 7.17 1.37
N LEU A 260 21.48 6.85 0.11
CA LEU A 260 22.52 6.61 -0.88
C LEU A 260 22.14 7.34 -2.19
N ASN A 261 23.03 8.19 -2.68
CA ASN A 261 22.78 8.98 -3.90
C ASN A 261 21.43 9.74 -3.85
N ASP A 262 21.18 10.44 -2.74
CA ASP A 262 19.94 11.21 -2.45
C ASP A 262 18.65 10.37 -2.40
N LYS A 263 18.74 9.04 -2.42
CA LYS A 263 17.62 8.13 -2.32
C LYS A 263 17.59 7.44 -0.96
N ARG A 264 16.43 7.42 -0.31
CA ARG A 264 16.23 6.69 0.95
C ARG A 264 15.92 5.23 0.68
N TYR A 265 16.63 4.32 1.34
CA TYR A 265 16.42 2.89 1.33
C TYR A 265 15.92 2.45 2.71
N TYR A 266 14.68 1.99 2.79
CA TYR A 266 14.01 1.59 4.03
C TYR A 266 14.27 0.12 4.32
N THR A 267 14.56 -0.21 5.59
CA THR A 267 14.77 -1.60 6.03
C THR A 267 13.44 -2.34 6.13
N LEU A 268 13.33 -3.48 5.48
CA LEU A 268 12.07 -4.20 5.35
C LEU A 268 11.98 -5.51 6.12
N ASN A 269 13.10 -5.99 6.68
CA ASN A 269 13.15 -7.27 7.38
C ASN A 269 12.14 -7.36 8.54
N ASN A 270 12.04 -6.32 9.37
CA ASN A 270 11.14 -6.30 10.51
C ASN A 270 9.67 -6.18 10.06
N ALA A 271 9.41 -5.44 9.00
CA ALA A 271 8.07 -5.32 8.43
C ALA A 271 7.55 -6.63 7.85
N LEU A 272 8.45 -7.53 7.40
CA LEU A 272 8.11 -8.82 6.80
C LEU A 272 8.04 -9.98 7.81
N GLN A 273 8.58 -9.84 9.01
CA GLN A 273 8.79 -10.96 9.92
C GLN A 273 7.98 -10.87 11.22
N SER A 274 7.55 -9.69 11.64
CA SER A 274 6.86 -9.50 12.90
C SER A 274 5.95 -8.27 12.88
N PRO A 275 4.75 -8.36 13.48
CA PRO A 275 3.96 -7.19 13.81
C PRO A 275 4.67 -6.29 14.85
N ASP A 276 5.71 -6.78 15.50
CA ASP A 276 6.53 -6.00 16.43
C ASP A 276 7.48 -5.08 15.66
N LYS A 277 6.97 -3.90 15.31
CA LYS A 277 7.63 -2.86 14.50
C LYS A 277 8.81 -2.18 15.22
N ARG A 278 9.61 -2.91 16.04
CA ARG A 278 10.75 -2.34 16.75
C ARG A 278 11.81 -1.84 15.77
N PRO A 279 12.33 -0.61 15.98
CA PRO A 279 13.40 -0.08 15.15
C PRO A 279 14.64 -0.97 15.19
N TYR A 280 15.36 -1.04 14.09
CA TYR A 280 16.64 -1.73 14.04
C TYR A 280 17.65 -1.08 15.02
N SER A 281 18.30 -1.86 15.87
CA SER A 281 19.12 -1.35 16.97
C SER A 281 20.53 -0.92 16.55
N SER A 282 21.00 -1.29 15.36
CA SER A 282 22.33 -0.92 14.87
C SER A 282 22.34 0.44 14.19
N SER A 283 23.38 1.24 14.44
CA SER A 283 23.57 2.54 13.79
C SER A 283 24.39 2.48 12.51
N GLN A 284 24.98 1.34 12.16
CA GLN A 284 25.86 1.20 11.01
C GLN A 284 25.66 -0.14 10.30
N ALA A 285 25.72 -0.11 8.97
CA ALA A 285 25.73 -1.27 8.10
C ALA A 285 26.69 -1.03 6.93
N TYR A 286 26.96 -2.06 6.13
CA TYR A 286 27.78 -1.98 4.93
C TYR A 286 26.91 -2.31 3.71
N THR A 287 27.03 -1.53 2.62
CA THR A 287 26.34 -1.79 1.37
C THR A 287 27.23 -1.48 0.16
N TYR A 288 26.86 -1.99 -1.00
CA TYR A 288 27.55 -1.79 -2.26
C TYR A 288 27.09 -0.51 -2.98
N GLN A 289 27.91 0.09 -3.83
CA GLN A 289 27.61 1.30 -4.60
C GLN A 289 26.91 1.02 -5.92
N GLY A 290 27.16 -0.14 -6.55
CA GLY A 290 26.57 -0.52 -7.83
C GLY A 290 25.06 -0.68 -7.80
N GLN A 291 24.46 -0.79 -8.97
CA GLN A 291 23.02 -1.06 -9.15
C GLN A 291 22.86 -2.13 -10.23
N TYR A 292 21.87 -3.00 -10.08
CA TYR A 292 21.44 -3.90 -11.14
C TYR A 292 20.70 -3.09 -12.21
N ASP A 293 21.19 -3.14 -13.47
CA ASP A 293 20.75 -2.19 -14.50
C ASP A 293 19.25 -2.25 -14.80
N ALA A 294 18.66 -3.43 -14.80
CA ALA A 294 17.22 -3.63 -15.04
C ALA A 294 16.31 -3.34 -13.83
N ALA A 295 16.88 -3.11 -12.64
CA ALA A 295 16.12 -2.95 -11.38
C ALA A 295 15.99 -1.46 -11.03
N ARG A 296 14.86 -0.85 -11.40
CA ARG A 296 14.63 0.59 -11.29
C ARG A 296 13.35 0.94 -10.51
N THR A 297 12.45 -0.03 -10.30
CA THR A 297 11.15 0.22 -9.67
C THR A 297 11.31 0.47 -8.18
N GLN A 298 10.77 1.60 -7.72
CA GLN A 298 10.64 1.94 -6.30
C GLN A 298 9.28 1.45 -5.78
N MET A 299 9.16 1.23 -4.47
CA MET A 299 7.89 0.88 -3.84
C MET A 299 6.87 2.01 -4.01
N ARG A 300 5.70 1.67 -4.54
CA ARG A 300 4.51 2.53 -4.58
C ARG A 300 3.44 1.91 -3.71
N PHE A 301 2.82 2.74 -2.89
CA PHE A 301 1.74 2.33 -2.02
C PHE A 301 0.40 2.65 -2.69
N ILE A 302 -0.33 1.61 -3.06
CA ILE A 302 -1.67 1.72 -3.67
C ILE A 302 -2.71 1.73 -2.54
N PRO A 303 -3.85 2.44 -2.71
CA PRO A 303 -4.95 2.40 -1.76
C PRO A 303 -5.35 0.97 -1.38
N ALA A 304 -5.74 0.77 -0.12
CA ALA A 304 -6.01 -0.55 0.45
C ALA A 304 -7.18 -1.29 -0.23
N ASP A 305 -8.09 -0.58 -0.89
CA ASP A 305 -9.22 -1.16 -1.62
C ASP A 305 -8.81 -1.88 -2.92
N ALA A 306 -7.59 -1.65 -3.41
CA ALA A 306 -7.05 -2.36 -4.58
C ALA A 306 -6.69 -3.82 -4.30
N PHE A 307 -6.48 -4.19 -3.03
CA PHE A 307 -6.14 -5.55 -2.63
C PHE A 307 -7.30 -6.23 -1.92
N MET A 308 -7.77 -7.35 -2.48
CA MET A 308 -8.91 -8.12 -1.97
C MET A 308 -8.45 -9.41 -1.26
N ALA A 309 -7.97 -9.28 -0.01
CA ALA A 309 -7.63 -10.43 0.81
C ALA A 309 -8.87 -11.31 1.09
N ARG A 310 -8.68 -12.64 1.07
CA ARG A 310 -9.74 -13.63 1.27
C ARG A 310 -9.74 -14.16 2.71
N GLY A 311 -10.93 -14.51 3.20
CA GLY A 311 -11.09 -15.13 4.50
C GLY A 311 -12.54 -15.38 4.82
N GLU A 312 -12.81 -16.03 5.96
CA GLU A 312 -14.16 -16.16 6.50
C GLU A 312 -14.72 -14.74 6.77
N PRO A 313 -15.91 -14.42 6.22
CA PRO A 313 -16.55 -13.15 6.50
C PRO A 313 -16.92 -13.05 7.98
N LYS A 314 -16.52 -11.96 8.60
CA LYS A 314 -16.92 -11.54 9.96
C LYS A 314 -17.67 -10.23 9.87
N VAL A 315 -18.46 -9.92 10.88
CA VAL A 315 -19.23 -8.69 10.95
C VAL A 315 -18.92 -7.99 12.25
N ARG A 316 -18.52 -6.72 12.18
CA ARG A 316 -18.53 -5.82 13.30
C ARG A 316 -19.78 -4.98 13.26
N GLN A 317 -20.48 -4.92 14.38
CA GLN A 317 -21.64 -4.08 14.58
C GLN A 317 -21.26 -2.79 15.26
N LEU A 318 -21.63 -1.67 14.67
CA LEU A 318 -21.52 -0.33 15.21
C LEU A 318 -22.90 0.20 15.53
N THR A 319 -23.03 0.95 16.63
CA THR A 319 -24.27 1.62 17.03
C THR A 319 -23.98 3.08 17.33
N PHE A 320 -24.91 3.96 16.98
CA PHE A 320 -24.84 5.37 17.32
C PHE A 320 -26.25 5.95 17.41
N THR A 321 -26.39 7.12 18.03
CA THR A 321 -27.68 7.81 18.18
C THR A 321 -27.66 9.14 17.46
N ASP A 322 -28.64 9.36 16.58
CA ASP A 322 -28.87 10.63 15.89
C ASP A 322 -30.33 11.06 16.04
N ALA A 323 -30.56 12.32 16.39
CA ALA A 323 -31.91 12.90 16.64
C ALA A 323 -32.79 12.04 17.53
N GLY A 324 -32.24 11.36 18.54
CA GLY A 324 -32.95 10.47 19.45
C GLY A 324 -33.28 9.08 18.89
N GLN A 325 -32.91 8.78 17.68
CA GLN A 325 -33.02 7.46 17.05
C GLN A 325 -31.72 6.70 17.16
N GLU A 326 -31.76 5.42 17.57
CA GLU A 326 -30.62 4.52 17.51
C GLU A 326 -30.49 3.93 16.13
N TRP A 327 -29.26 3.99 15.60
CA TRP A 327 -28.86 3.43 14.33
C TRP A 327 -27.87 2.30 14.54
N ARG A 328 -27.96 1.30 13.71
CA ARG A 328 -27.06 0.16 13.67
C ARG A 328 -26.47 0.00 12.30
N VAL A 329 -25.14 -0.21 12.25
CA VAL A 329 -24.38 -0.41 11.01
C VAL A 329 -23.52 -1.66 11.15
N ASP A 330 -23.70 -2.61 10.26
CA ASP A 330 -22.96 -3.87 10.21
C ASP A 330 -21.86 -3.78 9.16
N ILE A 331 -20.60 -3.95 9.60
CA ILE A 331 -19.41 -3.83 8.75
C ILE A 331 -18.81 -5.22 8.52
N PRO A 332 -18.92 -5.77 7.30
CA PRO A 332 -18.26 -7.03 6.97
C PRO A 332 -16.77 -6.82 6.74
N TYR A 333 -15.96 -7.74 7.26
CA TYR A 333 -14.51 -7.77 7.09
C TYR A 333 -13.99 -9.21 7.12
N THR A 334 -12.71 -9.41 6.81
CA THR A 334 -12.00 -10.66 7.04
C THR A 334 -10.73 -10.41 7.84
N ASP A 335 -10.28 -11.40 8.62
CA ASP A 335 -9.01 -11.28 9.36
C ASP A 335 -7.82 -11.02 8.42
N ALA A 336 -7.88 -11.57 7.20
CA ALA A 336 -6.84 -11.35 6.20
C ALA A 336 -6.78 -9.91 5.69
N GLN A 337 -7.93 -9.23 5.56
CA GLN A 337 -7.97 -7.79 5.22
C GLN A 337 -7.31 -6.95 6.31
N ILE A 338 -7.65 -7.21 7.56
CA ILE A 338 -7.07 -6.50 8.71
C ILE A 338 -5.57 -6.82 8.82
N ALA A 339 -5.17 -8.07 8.67
CA ALA A 339 -3.76 -8.47 8.70
C ALA A 339 -2.94 -7.79 7.60
N TYR A 340 -3.51 -7.62 6.40
CA TYR A 340 -2.85 -6.90 5.32
C TYR A 340 -2.66 -5.40 5.65
N LEU A 341 -3.70 -4.72 6.12
CA LEU A 341 -3.63 -3.30 6.49
C LEU A 341 -2.61 -3.09 7.63
N ASN A 342 -2.67 -3.90 8.67
CA ASN A 342 -1.71 -3.87 9.78
C ASN A 342 -0.25 -4.12 9.35
N SER A 343 -0.04 -4.77 8.21
CA SER A 343 1.30 -5.03 7.69
C SER A 343 1.94 -3.81 7.02
N LEU A 344 1.13 -2.85 6.58
CA LEU A 344 1.62 -1.65 5.90
C LEU A 344 2.46 -0.80 6.88
N PRO A 345 3.56 -0.21 6.43
CA PRO A 345 4.27 0.77 7.23
C PRO A 345 3.46 2.06 7.35
N GLN A 346 3.84 2.94 8.26
CA GLN A 346 3.20 4.25 8.37
C GLN A 346 3.53 5.11 7.13
N LEU A 347 2.49 5.65 6.50
CA LEU A 347 2.55 6.43 5.27
C LEU A 347 2.14 7.88 5.54
N PRO A 348 2.40 8.83 4.62
CA PRO A 348 1.89 10.19 4.75
C PRO A 348 0.37 10.21 4.96
N LEU A 349 -0.11 11.11 5.83
CA LEU A 349 -1.51 11.22 6.25
C LEU A 349 -2.50 11.18 5.08
N ARG A 350 -2.19 11.88 3.97
CA ARG A 350 -3.03 11.89 2.76
C ARG A 350 -3.32 10.48 2.18
N ARG A 351 -2.48 9.47 2.48
CA ARG A 351 -2.69 8.10 1.98
C ARG A 351 -3.86 7.41 2.67
N TYR A 352 -4.07 7.71 3.94
CA TYR A 352 -5.20 7.18 4.70
C TYR A 352 -6.52 7.78 4.22
N PHE A 353 -6.55 9.06 3.89
CA PHE A 353 -7.71 9.74 3.32
C PHE A 353 -8.10 9.19 1.93
N ARG A 354 -7.12 8.78 1.12
CA ARG A 354 -7.34 8.20 -0.21
C ARG A 354 -7.58 6.71 -0.24
N ALA A 355 -7.37 6.02 0.85
CA ALA A 355 -7.31 4.55 0.85
C ALA A 355 -8.65 3.88 0.49
N GLY A 356 -9.78 4.48 0.85
CA GLY A 356 -11.09 3.87 0.62
C GLY A 356 -11.34 2.64 1.48
N LEU A 357 -12.32 1.83 1.06
CA LEU A 357 -12.72 0.59 1.71
C LEU A 357 -12.74 -0.57 0.72
N PRO A 358 -12.43 -1.81 1.16
CA PRO A 358 -12.72 -3.01 0.37
C PRO A 358 -14.20 -3.08 -0.04
N ALA A 359 -14.48 -3.62 -1.23
CA ALA A 359 -15.83 -3.57 -1.83
C ALA A 359 -16.92 -4.09 -0.89
N ASN A 360 -16.66 -5.19 -0.18
CA ASN A 360 -17.62 -5.77 0.77
C ASN A 360 -18.00 -4.79 1.91
N ALA A 361 -17.02 -4.13 2.53
CA ALA A 361 -17.25 -3.16 3.60
C ALA A 361 -17.86 -1.87 3.04
N LYS A 362 -17.36 -1.40 1.89
CA LYS A 362 -17.86 -0.22 1.19
C LYS A 362 -19.35 -0.33 0.86
N ASP A 363 -19.74 -1.39 0.13
CA ASP A 363 -21.12 -1.56 -0.32
C ASP A 363 -22.08 -1.70 0.87
N ALA A 364 -21.67 -2.46 1.89
CA ALA A 364 -22.45 -2.61 3.11
C ALA A 364 -22.65 -1.28 3.84
N LEU A 365 -21.57 -0.54 4.09
CA LEU A 365 -21.60 0.74 4.79
C LEU A 365 -22.45 1.79 4.05
N LEU A 366 -22.20 1.96 2.74
CA LEU A 366 -22.93 2.94 1.94
C LEU A 366 -24.42 2.60 1.85
N THR A 367 -24.80 1.33 1.70
CA THR A 367 -26.21 0.90 1.66
C THR A 367 -26.93 1.24 2.96
N GLN A 368 -26.27 1.10 4.11
CA GLN A 368 -26.87 1.33 5.42
C GLN A 368 -26.91 2.81 5.81
N LEU A 369 -25.95 3.64 5.34
CA LEU A 369 -25.92 5.07 5.63
C LEU A 369 -26.77 5.91 4.68
N ARG A 370 -26.98 5.49 3.43
CA ARG A 370 -27.77 6.23 2.43
C ARG A 370 -29.19 6.64 2.91
N PRO A 371 -29.97 5.78 3.58
CA PRO A 371 -31.30 6.17 4.08
C PRO A 371 -31.27 7.35 5.03
N MET A 372 -30.18 7.55 5.76
CA MET A 372 -30.03 8.66 6.71
C MET A 372 -29.91 10.03 6.03
N ILE A 373 -29.32 10.06 4.83
CA ILE A 373 -28.91 11.29 4.14
C ILE A 373 -29.77 11.59 2.91
N ASN A 374 -30.49 10.60 2.37
CA ASN A 374 -31.31 10.79 1.19
C ASN A 374 -32.39 11.86 1.38
N GLY A 375 -32.48 12.81 0.45
CA GLY A 375 -33.46 13.91 0.50
C GLY A 375 -33.14 15.00 1.51
N GLN A 376 -31.99 14.93 2.18
CA GLN A 376 -31.52 15.97 3.11
C GLN A 376 -30.72 17.05 2.40
N SER A 377 -30.65 18.24 3.00
CA SER A 377 -29.69 19.25 2.55
C SER A 377 -28.24 18.79 2.82
N GLU A 378 -27.26 19.33 2.08
CA GLU A 378 -25.84 18.98 2.23
C GLU A 378 -25.39 19.14 3.70
N VAL A 379 -25.76 20.23 4.35
CA VAL A 379 -25.38 20.52 5.74
C VAL A 379 -25.95 19.48 6.70
N VAL A 380 -27.22 19.09 6.54
CA VAL A 380 -27.87 18.06 7.38
C VAL A 380 -27.23 16.71 7.13
N ALA A 381 -26.96 16.36 5.87
CA ALA A 381 -26.32 15.10 5.52
C ALA A 381 -24.89 15.00 6.11
N VAL A 382 -24.09 16.06 5.98
CA VAL A 382 -22.75 16.15 6.57
C VAL A 382 -22.81 16.03 8.10
N ASN A 383 -23.75 16.71 8.77
CA ASN A 383 -23.91 16.63 10.21
C ASN A 383 -24.27 15.21 10.69
N ARG A 384 -25.07 14.47 9.92
CA ARG A 384 -25.39 13.06 10.24
C ARG A 384 -24.16 12.15 10.08
N LEU A 385 -23.35 12.36 9.04
CA LEU A 385 -22.08 11.65 8.88
C LEU A 385 -21.08 12.01 9.99
N LEU A 386 -21.00 13.29 10.38
CA LEU A 386 -20.23 13.73 11.56
C LEU A 386 -20.70 12.97 12.80
N ARG A 387 -22.01 12.94 13.05
CA ARG A 387 -22.59 12.27 14.21
C ARG A 387 -22.25 10.79 14.27
N PHE A 388 -22.32 10.10 13.13
CA PHE A 388 -21.88 8.70 13.01
C PHE A 388 -20.43 8.55 13.47
N VAL A 389 -19.50 9.30 12.86
CA VAL A 389 -18.07 9.16 13.16
C VAL A 389 -17.72 9.61 14.57
N GLN A 390 -18.37 10.66 15.09
CA GLN A 390 -18.16 11.15 16.45
C GLN A 390 -18.56 10.16 17.53
N THR A 391 -19.54 9.30 17.29
CA THR A 391 -20.20 8.55 18.36
C THR A 391 -20.25 7.03 18.18
N ALA A 392 -19.98 6.50 17.00
CA ALA A 392 -19.95 5.05 16.75
C ALA A 392 -18.67 4.37 17.31
N PHE A 393 -17.64 5.15 17.65
CA PHE A 393 -16.37 4.66 18.15
C PHE A 393 -16.03 5.27 19.50
N ALA A 394 -15.40 4.49 20.39
CA ALA A 394 -14.74 5.04 21.55
C ALA A 394 -13.44 5.76 21.14
N TYR A 395 -12.97 6.65 22.00
CA TYR A 395 -11.74 7.40 21.74
C TYR A 395 -10.59 6.88 22.60
N GLN A 396 -9.46 6.63 21.96
CA GLN A 396 -8.16 6.50 22.59
C GLN A 396 -7.10 7.01 21.62
N THR A 397 -6.04 7.61 22.15
CA THR A 397 -4.87 7.94 21.36
C THR A 397 -4.11 6.67 20.96
N ASP A 398 -3.34 6.72 19.88
CA ASP A 398 -2.50 5.64 19.44
C ASP A 398 -1.51 5.16 20.51
N GLU A 399 -0.91 6.09 21.28
CA GLU A 399 -0.03 5.73 22.39
C GLU A 399 -0.73 4.88 23.47
N GLN A 400 -2.02 5.17 23.74
CA GLN A 400 -2.82 4.38 24.70
C GLN A 400 -3.21 3.01 24.14
N GLN A 401 -3.49 2.92 22.83
CA GLN A 401 -4.00 1.70 22.20
C GLN A 401 -2.87 0.80 21.70
N PHE A 402 -1.85 1.37 21.05
CA PHE A 402 -0.80 0.64 20.34
C PHE A 402 0.59 0.82 20.94
N HIS A 403 0.77 1.80 21.85
CA HIS A 403 2.07 2.22 22.41
C HIS A 403 3.04 2.86 21.40
N TYR A 404 2.54 3.28 20.25
CA TYR A 404 3.24 4.04 19.20
C TYR A 404 2.21 4.69 18.27
N GLU A 405 2.59 5.72 17.54
CA GLU A 405 1.76 6.37 16.52
C GLU A 405 1.39 5.39 15.40
N ASN A 406 0.10 5.20 15.13
CA ASN A 406 -0.41 4.18 14.22
C ASN A 406 -1.70 4.61 13.51
N TYR A 407 -1.58 5.46 12.52
CA TYR A 407 -2.72 5.89 11.71
C TYR A 407 -3.47 4.69 11.13
N LEU A 408 -4.78 4.70 11.23
CA LEU A 408 -5.65 3.63 10.78
C LEU A 408 -6.23 3.94 9.39
N PHE A 409 -6.21 2.95 8.53
CA PHE A 409 -7.01 3.01 7.30
C PHE A 409 -8.51 2.98 7.63
N PRO A 410 -9.40 3.49 6.75
CA PRO A 410 -10.84 3.53 7.04
C PRO A 410 -11.46 2.20 7.48
N LEU A 411 -11.01 1.04 6.94
CA LEU A 411 -11.49 -0.26 7.41
C LEU A 411 -10.99 -0.59 8.82
N GLU A 412 -9.78 -0.19 9.16
CA GLU A 412 -9.23 -0.39 10.50
C GLU A 412 -9.95 0.49 11.53
N THR A 413 -10.27 1.74 11.18
CA THR A 413 -11.13 2.62 12.00
C THR A 413 -12.49 1.98 12.27
N LEU A 414 -13.09 1.37 11.24
CA LEU A 414 -14.34 0.62 11.38
C LEU A 414 -14.18 -0.69 12.17
N TYR A 415 -12.99 -1.26 12.23
CA TYR A 415 -12.69 -2.54 12.88
C TYR A 415 -12.27 -2.38 14.35
N TYR A 416 -11.37 -1.45 14.68
CA TYR A 416 -10.85 -1.29 16.04
C TYR A 416 -11.89 -0.66 16.97
N PRO A 417 -11.88 -1.00 18.28
CA PRO A 417 -12.82 -0.42 19.24
C PRO A 417 -12.60 1.06 19.47
N TYR A 418 -11.40 1.54 19.27
CA TYR A 418 -10.99 2.92 19.50
C TYR A 418 -10.41 3.51 18.24
N SER A 419 -10.51 4.83 18.13
CA SER A 419 -9.90 5.63 17.05
C SER A 419 -9.60 7.03 17.59
N ASP A 420 -8.62 7.70 17.02
CA ASP A 420 -8.33 9.09 17.38
C ASP A 420 -8.65 10.09 16.25
N CYS A 421 -7.99 11.25 16.20
CA CYS A 421 -8.46 12.35 15.36
C CYS A 421 -8.24 12.10 13.86
N GLU A 422 -7.08 11.64 13.44
CA GLU A 422 -6.77 11.41 12.04
C GLU A 422 -7.53 10.23 11.44
N ASP A 423 -7.77 9.19 12.23
CA ASP A 423 -8.53 8.02 11.81
C ASP A 423 -9.99 8.41 11.50
N ARG A 424 -10.59 9.20 12.40
CA ARG A 424 -11.95 9.70 12.23
C ARG A 424 -12.03 10.69 11.08
N ALA A 425 -11.02 11.56 10.95
CA ALA A 425 -10.93 12.53 9.86
C ALA A 425 -10.86 11.82 8.50
N ALA A 426 -10.03 10.76 8.37
CA ALA A 426 -9.91 9.99 7.15
C ALA A 426 -11.22 9.28 6.78
N LEU A 427 -11.86 8.60 7.75
CA LEU A 427 -13.14 7.93 7.53
C LEU A 427 -14.26 8.92 7.16
N PHE A 428 -14.36 10.05 7.87
CA PHE A 428 -15.36 11.08 7.59
C PHE A 428 -15.18 11.71 6.21
N ALA A 429 -13.95 12.04 5.82
CA ALA A 429 -13.64 12.60 4.52
C ALA A 429 -14.05 11.63 3.41
N TRP A 430 -13.67 10.37 3.51
CA TRP A 430 -14.05 9.34 2.55
C TRP A 430 -15.58 9.17 2.42
N LEU A 431 -16.31 9.17 3.56
CA LEU A 431 -17.77 9.10 3.56
C LEU A 431 -18.40 10.30 2.86
N THR A 432 -17.93 11.50 3.19
CA THR A 432 -18.45 12.76 2.65
C THR A 432 -18.24 12.85 1.13
N GLU A 433 -17.05 12.53 0.65
CA GLU A 433 -16.77 12.50 -0.80
C GLU A 433 -17.59 11.42 -1.51
N THR A 434 -17.66 10.20 -0.94
CA THR A 434 -18.30 9.06 -1.59
C THR A 434 -19.83 9.16 -1.62
N LEU A 435 -20.45 9.65 -0.54
CA LEU A 435 -21.91 9.71 -0.41
C LEU A 435 -22.51 11.02 -0.93
N LEU A 436 -21.80 12.13 -0.76
CA LEU A 436 -22.33 13.47 -1.02
C LEU A 436 -21.63 14.15 -2.22
N ASN A 437 -20.51 13.60 -2.70
CA ASN A 437 -19.69 14.21 -3.76
C ASN A 437 -19.25 15.66 -3.43
N LEU A 438 -18.95 15.91 -2.16
CA LEU A 438 -18.44 17.18 -1.67
C LEU A 438 -16.93 17.08 -1.46
N ASP A 439 -16.18 18.10 -1.89
CA ASP A 439 -14.74 18.15 -1.67
C ASP A 439 -14.42 18.34 -0.20
N VAL A 440 -13.43 17.61 0.30
CA VAL A 440 -12.93 17.69 1.68
C VAL A 440 -11.45 18.02 1.67
N VAL A 441 -10.99 18.79 2.66
CA VAL A 441 -9.57 19.05 2.90
C VAL A 441 -9.19 18.68 4.33
N ILE A 442 -7.94 18.30 4.51
CA ILE A 442 -7.34 17.98 5.81
C ILE A 442 -6.91 19.29 6.46
N LEU A 443 -7.23 19.43 7.73
CA LEU A 443 -6.77 20.50 8.62
C LEU A 443 -5.82 19.89 9.66
N ASP A 444 -4.51 19.98 9.39
CA ASP A 444 -3.48 19.42 10.26
C ASP A 444 -3.02 20.54 11.24
N TYR A 445 -3.51 20.47 12.47
CA TYR A 445 -3.16 21.32 13.59
C TYR A 445 -2.08 20.67 14.46
N PRO A 446 -1.34 21.44 15.27
CA PRO A 446 -0.49 20.85 16.30
C PRO A 446 -1.28 19.95 17.25
N GLY A 447 -0.99 18.64 17.23
CA GLY A 447 -1.66 17.64 18.07
C GLY A 447 -3.11 17.32 17.73
N HIS A 448 -3.64 17.76 16.56
CA HIS A 448 -4.99 17.46 16.14
C HIS A 448 -5.19 17.48 14.63
N VAL A 449 -5.98 16.54 14.13
CA VAL A 449 -6.39 16.50 12.72
C VAL A 449 -7.92 16.67 12.64
N ALA A 450 -8.34 17.69 11.91
CA ALA A 450 -9.73 17.93 11.57
C ALA A 450 -9.94 17.95 10.05
N THR A 451 -11.16 18.23 9.62
CA THR A 451 -11.50 18.38 8.20
C THR A 451 -12.28 19.66 7.95
N ALA A 452 -12.36 20.05 6.68
CA ALA A 452 -13.32 21.06 6.22
C ALA A 452 -13.93 20.65 4.88
N VAL A 453 -15.21 20.98 4.70
CA VAL A 453 -16.05 20.54 3.57
C VAL A 453 -16.43 21.74 2.71
N ALA A 454 -16.31 21.63 1.39
CA ALA A 454 -16.78 22.61 0.44
C ALA A 454 -18.25 22.33 0.10
N PHE A 455 -19.16 23.10 0.67
CA PHE A 455 -20.58 23.03 0.37
C PHE A 455 -20.91 23.81 -0.92
N THR A 456 -21.94 23.39 -1.64
CA THR A 456 -22.47 24.13 -2.81
C THR A 456 -22.96 25.52 -2.38
N GLU A 457 -23.67 25.62 -1.27
CA GLU A 457 -24.00 26.86 -0.60
C GLU A 457 -23.21 26.96 0.71
N PRO A 458 -22.42 28.04 0.95
CA PRO A 458 -21.59 28.12 2.13
C PRO A 458 -22.40 27.96 3.41
N ALA A 459 -22.02 27.02 4.28
CA ALA A 459 -22.57 26.87 5.60
C ALA A 459 -22.06 27.98 6.55
N VAL A 460 -22.87 28.31 7.53
CA VAL A 460 -22.54 29.36 8.53
C VAL A 460 -21.54 28.81 9.56
N GLY A 461 -20.55 29.59 9.92
CA GLY A 461 -19.62 29.25 11.00
C GLY A 461 -18.15 29.37 10.61
N SER A 462 -17.28 28.67 11.34
CA SER A 462 -15.83 28.66 11.13
C SER A 462 -15.48 28.02 9.79
N SER A 463 -14.61 28.68 9.04
CA SER A 463 -14.29 28.28 7.66
C SER A 463 -12.87 28.69 7.26
N ILE A 464 -12.38 28.11 6.19
CA ILE A 464 -11.10 28.44 5.58
C ILE A 464 -11.25 28.59 4.05
N ASN A 465 -10.34 29.30 3.44
CA ASN A 465 -10.21 29.37 1.97
C ASN A 465 -8.97 28.59 1.55
N PHE A 466 -9.13 27.64 0.61
CA PHE A 466 -8.04 26.85 0.07
C PHE A 466 -8.27 26.56 -1.42
N GLY A 467 -7.23 26.77 -2.25
CA GLY A 467 -7.32 26.51 -3.69
C GLY A 467 -8.42 27.31 -4.41
N GLY A 468 -8.82 28.48 -3.88
CA GLY A 468 -9.90 29.30 -4.44
C GLY A 468 -11.32 28.85 -4.10
N LYS A 469 -11.48 27.81 -3.25
CA LYS A 469 -12.75 27.34 -2.72
C LYS A 469 -12.89 27.69 -1.24
N HIS A 470 -14.15 27.86 -0.82
CA HIS A 470 -14.51 28.06 0.59
C HIS A 470 -14.87 26.72 1.24
N TYR A 471 -14.23 26.40 2.35
CA TYR A 471 -14.45 25.18 3.11
C TYR A 471 -14.93 25.51 4.53
N THR A 472 -16.01 24.91 4.96
CA THR A 472 -16.56 25.03 6.30
C THR A 472 -15.96 23.92 7.18
N ILE A 473 -15.47 24.25 8.37
CA ILE A 473 -14.88 23.29 9.31
C ILE A 473 -15.94 22.23 9.69
N ALA A 474 -15.54 20.98 9.60
CA ALA A 474 -16.34 19.82 9.99
C ALA A 474 -15.42 18.85 10.74
N ASP A 475 -15.47 18.86 12.08
CA ASP A 475 -14.54 18.14 12.93
C ASP A 475 -15.16 16.84 13.47
N PRO A 476 -14.74 15.67 12.98
CA PRO A 476 -15.30 14.38 13.40
C PRO A 476 -14.84 13.95 14.80
N THR A 477 -13.95 14.73 15.44
CA THR A 477 -13.42 14.45 16.78
C THR A 477 -14.06 15.35 17.84
N TYR A 478 -14.57 16.52 17.42
CA TYR A 478 -15.25 17.44 18.32
C TYR A 478 -16.70 16.97 18.55
N VAL A 479 -16.91 16.17 19.59
CA VAL A 479 -18.21 15.52 19.85
C VAL A 479 -19.33 16.56 20.05
N ASN A 480 -20.49 16.34 19.41
CA ASN A 480 -21.63 17.21 19.27
C ASN A 480 -21.43 18.46 18.39
N ALA A 481 -20.26 18.69 17.84
CA ALA A 481 -20.09 19.77 16.88
C ALA A 481 -20.79 19.44 15.55
N ILE A 482 -21.37 20.45 14.94
CA ILE A 482 -21.91 20.42 13.60
C ILE A 482 -20.96 21.16 12.64
N ALA A 483 -21.18 21.06 11.34
CA ALA A 483 -20.43 21.83 10.36
C ALA A 483 -20.47 23.32 10.68
N GLY A 484 -19.33 23.99 10.61
CA GLY A 484 -19.13 25.37 11.02
C GLY A 484 -18.71 25.57 12.48
N MET A 485 -18.60 24.51 13.26
CA MET A 485 -18.10 24.56 14.65
C MET A 485 -16.68 24.03 14.73
N GLY A 486 -15.71 24.93 14.88
CA GLY A 486 -14.33 24.58 15.23
C GLY A 486 -14.11 24.46 16.73
N MET A 487 -13.09 23.70 17.14
CA MET A 487 -12.68 23.65 18.56
C MET A 487 -12.12 24.99 19.01
N PRO A 488 -12.57 25.55 20.17
CA PRO A 488 -12.14 26.88 20.63
C PRO A 488 -10.62 27.06 20.75
N GLN A 489 -9.89 26.02 21.14
CA GLN A 489 -8.43 26.06 21.27
C GLN A 489 -7.71 26.25 19.94
N TYR A 490 -8.34 25.94 18.80
CA TYR A 490 -7.76 26.07 17.47
C TYR A 490 -8.27 27.29 16.68
N GLU A 491 -9.19 28.11 17.22
CA GLU A 491 -9.74 29.28 16.53
C GLU A 491 -8.67 30.28 16.06
N GLN A 492 -7.57 30.39 16.80
CA GLN A 492 -6.45 31.28 16.47
C GLN A 492 -5.24 30.56 15.89
N VAL A 493 -5.35 29.23 15.67
CA VAL A 493 -4.26 28.42 15.14
C VAL A 493 -4.50 28.15 13.65
N GLN A 494 -3.54 28.52 12.81
CA GLN A 494 -3.61 28.18 11.39
C GLN A 494 -3.19 26.73 11.18
N PRO A 495 -4.05 25.85 10.63
CA PRO A 495 -3.67 24.52 10.28
C PRO A 495 -2.81 24.50 9.01
N LYS A 496 -2.01 23.47 8.85
CA LYS A 496 -1.53 23.08 7.53
C LYS A 496 -2.71 22.46 6.76
N VAL A 497 -3.08 23.06 5.63
CA VAL A 497 -4.20 22.59 4.82
C VAL A 497 -3.67 21.72 3.69
N GLU A 498 -4.18 20.51 3.55
CA GLU A 498 -3.81 19.57 2.50
C GLU A 498 -5.05 19.06 1.75
N ALA A 499 -4.96 19.03 0.41
CA ALA A 499 -5.86 18.22 -0.42
C ALA A 499 -5.27 16.81 -0.57
N PHE A 500 -6.12 15.84 -0.85
CA PHE A 500 -5.74 14.43 -1.02
C PHE A 500 -6.38 13.80 -2.26
#